data_cc836a0b7f7edd64939a09d7448e48de
#
_entry.id   cc836a0b7f7edd64939a09d7448e48de
#
_cell.length_a   1.000
_cell.length_b   1.000
_cell.length_c   1.000
_cell.angle_alpha   90.00
_cell.angle_beta   90.00
_cell.angle_gamma   90.00
#
_symmetry.space_group_name_H-M   'P 1'
#
loop_
_entity.id
_entity.type
_entity.pdbx_description
1 polymer ?
#
loop_
_entity_poly.entity_id
_entity_poly.type
_entity_poly.pdbx_seq_one_letter_code
_entity_poly.pdbx_strand_id
1 'polypeptide(L)'
;MAQTLAAPQRARAAGRWALTPDLETVRRIAEEAPSGATTIPVFREAMADLETPVSAFLKIRDGGPAFLLESIEGGERLARYSFIGSGPFALLTLRDGVATIASDTATTTEPYRDPLAPLQRLVEQHRSAEVPGTTLPRFVGGAVGYLSYEAVRAFEPRVPEAAGPGLGLPDGSFMLVDSILVFDHLARTIKAVSHVHLDDGVSLEEAYEAAGARVDTLIERLRQPTPALPTGRPAYADSVEVRCRPNTTPEHYRAMVERAKEYIVAGDIFQVVLSQRVDVPTSAHPFTVYRALRTVNPSPYMFYLDFVSHQIVGASPELLVRLEEGTLSNHPIAGTRPRGATPEEDLANEQDLLADEKERAEHVMLVDLGRNDIGRVSTPGSVSVPQFMGIERYSHVMHIVSHVEGRIVPGMGGLDALRACFPAGTVSGAPKVRAMEIIAELEIDRRGPYAGAAGYVDFHGGMDTAIALRTMIVKDGVVSMQAGGGIVADSTADGEYAESYHKMRGPLRAIELAEDLEAAGA
;
A
#
# COMPACT_ATOMS: atom_id res chain seq x y z
N MET A 1 -10.05 -42.83 -6.03
CA MET A 1 -11.40 -42.47 -5.57
C MET A 1 -11.50 -40.96 -5.63
N ALA A 2 -12.17 -40.45 -6.64
CA ALA A 2 -12.35 -39.03 -6.83
C ALA A 2 -13.48 -38.55 -5.89
N GLN A 3 -13.17 -37.70 -4.94
CA GLN A 3 -14.17 -36.98 -4.16
C GLN A 3 -14.74 -35.86 -5.04
N THR A 4 -15.98 -36.03 -5.42
CA THR A 4 -16.81 -35.04 -6.11
C THR A 4 -17.07 -33.91 -5.11
N LEU A 5 -16.43 -32.75 -5.30
CA LEU A 5 -16.77 -31.52 -4.60
C LEU A 5 -18.18 -31.11 -5.03
N ALA A 6 -19.13 -31.18 -4.12
CA ALA A 6 -20.49 -30.68 -4.32
C ALA A 6 -20.42 -29.16 -4.52
N ALA A 7 -20.90 -28.69 -5.66
CA ALA A 7 -21.06 -27.28 -5.92
C ALA A 7 -22.06 -26.67 -4.90
N PRO A 8 -21.79 -25.46 -4.37
CA PRO A 8 -22.72 -24.81 -3.45
C PRO A 8 -24.08 -24.60 -4.13
N GLN A 9 -25.15 -24.99 -3.45
CA GLN A 9 -26.51 -24.79 -3.90
C GLN A 9 -26.76 -23.32 -4.16
N ARG A 10 -26.96 -22.95 -5.41
CA ARG A 10 -27.39 -21.60 -5.82
C ARG A 10 -28.73 -21.31 -5.17
N ALA A 11 -28.78 -20.34 -4.26
CA ALA A 11 -30.02 -19.75 -3.78
C ALA A 11 -30.79 -19.21 -4.99
N ARG A 12 -31.97 -19.76 -5.26
CA ARG A 12 -32.84 -19.36 -6.38
C ARG A 12 -33.67 -18.15 -6.00
N ALA A 13 -33.51 -17.06 -6.76
CA ALA A 13 -34.51 -16.07 -7.09
C ALA A 13 -35.19 -15.26 -5.96
N ALA A 14 -34.41 -14.54 -5.18
CA ALA A 14 -34.70 -13.12 -4.93
C ALA A 14 -33.89 -12.35 -6.00
N GLY A 15 -34.50 -11.33 -6.66
CA GLY A 15 -33.86 -10.73 -7.83
C GLY A 15 -32.41 -10.36 -7.60
N ARG A 16 -31.56 -10.45 -8.62
CA ARG A 16 -30.07 -10.21 -8.62
C ARG A 16 -29.60 -8.88 -8.00
N TRP A 17 -30.49 -8.11 -7.42
CA TRP A 17 -30.33 -6.78 -6.85
C TRP A 17 -30.73 -6.70 -5.36
N ALA A 18 -31.04 -7.82 -4.69
CA ALA A 18 -31.33 -7.82 -3.26
C ALA A 18 -30.07 -7.51 -2.46
N LEU A 19 -30.20 -6.69 -1.45
CA LEU A 19 -29.13 -6.44 -0.48
C LEU A 19 -28.82 -7.76 0.26
N THR A 20 -27.57 -8.08 0.40
CA THR A 20 -27.07 -9.30 1.04
C THR A 20 -26.15 -8.94 2.19
N PRO A 21 -26.34 -9.48 3.41
CA PRO A 21 -27.48 -10.29 3.83
C PRO A 21 -28.79 -9.48 3.91
N ASP A 22 -29.93 -10.19 3.99
CA ASP A 22 -31.23 -9.56 4.21
C ASP A 22 -31.39 -9.09 5.67
N LEU A 23 -32.40 -8.26 5.94
CA LEU A 23 -32.63 -7.66 7.26
C LEU A 23 -32.82 -8.73 8.37
N GLU A 24 -33.50 -9.85 8.07
CA GLU A 24 -33.71 -10.92 9.06
C GLU A 24 -32.38 -11.57 9.46
N THR A 25 -31.53 -11.81 8.48
CA THR A 25 -30.16 -12.32 8.72
C THR A 25 -29.31 -11.32 9.47
N VAL A 26 -29.38 -10.01 9.12
CA VAL A 26 -28.67 -8.94 9.84
C VAL A 26 -29.14 -8.87 11.30
N ARG A 27 -30.44 -8.99 11.57
CA ARG A 27 -30.97 -9.01 12.94
C ARG A 27 -30.38 -10.17 13.75
N ARG A 28 -30.37 -11.37 13.17
CA ARG A 28 -29.78 -12.55 13.83
C ARG A 28 -28.28 -12.36 14.10
N ILE A 29 -27.52 -11.83 13.11
CA ILE A 29 -26.09 -11.53 13.31
C ILE A 29 -25.90 -10.50 14.42
N ALA A 30 -26.73 -9.45 14.49
CA ALA A 30 -26.64 -8.44 15.54
C ALA A 30 -26.92 -9.02 16.94
N GLU A 31 -27.87 -9.97 17.07
CA GLU A 31 -28.19 -10.67 18.32
C GLU A 31 -27.08 -11.65 18.74
N GLU A 32 -26.44 -12.31 17.79
CA GLU A 32 -25.39 -13.32 18.01
C GLU A 32 -23.97 -12.72 18.01
N ALA A 33 -23.83 -11.44 17.64
CA ALA A 33 -22.53 -10.79 17.45
C ALA A 33 -21.67 -10.89 18.72
N PRO A 34 -20.36 -11.14 18.58
CA PRO A 34 -19.43 -11.09 19.70
C PRO A 34 -19.50 -9.71 20.38
N SER A 35 -19.33 -9.67 21.68
CA SER A 35 -19.27 -8.42 22.43
C SER A 35 -18.23 -7.49 21.80
N GLY A 36 -18.66 -6.32 21.26
CA GLY A 36 -17.81 -5.31 20.63
C GLY A 36 -17.86 -5.24 19.10
N ALA A 37 -18.66 -6.05 18.40
CA ALA A 37 -18.98 -5.78 17.00
C ALA A 37 -20.00 -4.62 16.95
N THR A 38 -19.68 -3.60 16.15
CA THR A 38 -20.48 -2.38 16.02
C THR A 38 -20.98 -2.17 14.60
N THR A 39 -20.55 -3.00 13.65
CA THR A 39 -20.95 -2.91 12.24
C THR A 39 -21.20 -4.28 11.63
N ILE A 40 -22.08 -4.34 10.62
CA ILE A 40 -22.33 -5.55 9.80
C ILE A 40 -22.27 -5.15 8.33
N PRO A 41 -21.40 -5.78 7.51
CA PRO A 41 -21.31 -5.46 6.10
C PRO A 41 -22.51 -6.00 5.33
N VAL A 42 -23.04 -5.17 4.45
CA VAL A 42 -24.08 -5.51 3.49
C VAL A 42 -23.65 -5.09 2.09
N PHE A 43 -24.05 -5.85 1.08
CA PHE A 43 -23.59 -5.58 -0.29
C PHE A 43 -24.62 -5.96 -1.35
N ARG A 44 -24.43 -5.38 -2.53
CA ARG A 44 -25.01 -5.89 -3.79
C ARG A 44 -23.90 -6.24 -4.76
N GLU A 45 -24.14 -7.27 -5.56
CA GLU A 45 -23.19 -7.75 -6.55
C GLU A 45 -23.68 -7.50 -7.96
N ALA A 46 -22.82 -6.94 -8.81
CA ALA A 46 -23.06 -6.67 -10.23
C ALA A 46 -21.97 -7.34 -11.08
N MET A 47 -22.22 -7.47 -12.39
CA MET A 47 -21.21 -7.92 -13.33
C MET A 47 -20.19 -6.80 -13.59
N ALA A 48 -18.91 -7.16 -13.73
CA ALA A 48 -17.80 -6.24 -14.01
C ALA A 48 -17.36 -6.27 -15.49
N ASP A 49 -18.25 -6.62 -16.40
CA ASP A 49 -17.92 -6.81 -17.82
C ASP A 49 -17.83 -5.52 -18.64
N LEU A 50 -18.41 -4.42 -18.13
CA LEU A 50 -18.39 -3.11 -18.78
C LEU A 50 -17.58 -2.06 -18.01
N GLU A 51 -17.01 -2.42 -16.87
CA GLU A 51 -16.28 -1.51 -16.00
C GLU A 51 -14.87 -2.00 -15.73
N THR A 52 -13.96 -1.03 -15.57
CA THR A 52 -12.61 -1.25 -15.04
C THR A 52 -12.48 -0.56 -13.67
N PRO A 53 -11.54 -0.93 -12.81
CA PRO A 53 -11.29 -0.20 -11.57
C PRO A 53 -11.02 1.30 -11.81
N VAL A 54 -10.34 1.63 -12.92
CA VAL A 54 -10.05 3.02 -13.32
C VAL A 54 -11.32 3.78 -13.68
N SER A 55 -12.20 3.21 -14.51
CA SER A 55 -13.46 3.87 -14.87
C SER A 55 -14.40 4.01 -13.67
N ALA A 56 -14.48 2.98 -12.83
CA ALA A 56 -15.27 2.99 -11.61
C ALA A 56 -14.79 4.06 -10.63
N PHE A 57 -13.48 4.18 -10.42
CA PHE A 57 -12.89 5.24 -9.59
C PHE A 57 -13.32 6.64 -10.08
N LEU A 58 -13.19 6.90 -11.38
CA LEU A 58 -13.59 8.20 -11.96
C LEU A 58 -15.08 8.49 -11.77
N LYS A 59 -15.94 7.46 -11.78
CA LYS A 59 -17.39 7.60 -11.61
C LYS A 59 -17.82 7.83 -10.17
N ILE A 60 -17.13 7.22 -9.20
CA ILE A 60 -17.55 7.34 -7.79
C ILE A 60 -16.91 8.50 -7.04
N ARG A 61 -15.77 9.02 -7.52
CA ARG A 61 -15.11 10.18 -6.87
C ARG A 61 -16.05 11.41 -6.89
N ASP A 62 -16.05 12.15 -5.80
CA ASP A 62 -16.92 13.35 -5.61
C ASP A 62 -16.11 14.64 -5.41
N GLY A 63 -14.80 14.60 -5.60
CA GLY A 63 -13.89 15.72 -5.41
C GLY A 63 -13.30 15.81 -3.99
N GLY A 64 -13.79 15.00 -3.07
CA GLY A 64 -13.21 14.77 -1.73
C GLY A 64 -12.10 13.71 -1.74
N PRO A 65 -11.66 13.29 -0.53
CA PRO A 65 -10.68 12.22 -0.40
C PRO A 65 -11.21 10.91 -0.99
N ALA A 66 -10.33 10.19 -1.72
CA ALA A 66 -10.68 8.97 -2.43
C ALA A 66 -9.45 8.08 -2.61
N PHE A 67 -9.66 6.79 -2.87
CA PHE A 67 -8.56 5.86 -3.12
C PHE A 67 -8.92 4.81 -4.16
N LEU A 68 -7.86 4.30 -4.80
CA LEU A 68 -7.87 3.09 -5.62
C LEU A 68 -6.67 2.24 -5.23
N LEU A 69 -6.92 1.01 -4.78
CA LEU A 69 -5.92 -0.01 -4.50
C LEU A 69 -6.09 -1.15 -5.48
N GLU A 70 -5.04 -1.49 -6.22
CA GLU A 70 -5.06 -2.58 -7.21
C GLU A 70 -3.84 -3.49 -7.02
N SER A 71 -3.97 -4.74 -7.42
CA SER A 71 -2.85 -5.63 -7.66
C SER A 71 -2.89 -6.03 -9.14
N ILE A 72 -1.85 -5.67 -9.89
CA ILE A 72 -1.84 -5.88 -11.35
C ILE A 72 -0.95 -7.06 -11.75
N GLU A 73 0.10 -7.32 -10.97
CA GLU A 73 1.02 -8.44 -11.15
C GLU A 73 1.06 -9.32 -9.90
N GLY A 74 1.40 -10.60 -10.06
CA GLY A 74 1.55 -11.53 -8.94
C GLY A 74 0.67 -12.79 -8.98
N GLY A 75 0.05 -13.08 -10.14
CA GLY A 75 -0.77 -14.27 -10.36
C GLY A 75 -2.14 -14.23 -9.65
N GLU A 76 -2.89 -15.34 -9.69
CA GLU A 76 -4.29 -15.41 -9.23
C GLU A 76 -4.48 -15.10 -7.72
N ARG A 77 -3.44 -15.24 -6.91
CA ARG A 77 -3.53 -14.98 -5.46
C ARG A 77 -3.38 -13.52 -5.09
N LEU A 78 -2.52 -12.75 -5.77
CA LEU A 78 -2.27 -11.35 -5.47
C LEU A 78 -3.17 -10.41 -6.27
N ALA A 79 -3.40 -10.69 -7.55
CA ALA A 79 -4.15 -9.83 -8.48
C ALA A 79 -5.67 -10.05 -8.48
N ARG A 80 -6.24 -10.64 -7.41
CA ARG A 80 -7.66 -10.98 -7.40
C ARG A 80 -8.59 -9.79 -7.19
N TYR A 81 -8.23 -8.85 -6.33
CA TYR A 81 -9.14 -7.79 -5.91
C TYR A 81 -8.59 -6.41 -6.24
N SER A 82 -9.50 -5.48 -6.60
CA SER A 82 -9.26 -4.04 -6.54
C SER A 82 -10.29 -3.40 -5.62
N PHE A 83 -9.83 -2.44 -4.80
CA PHE A 83 -10.66 -1.75 -3.83
C PHE A 83 -10.72 -0.26 -4.15
N ILE A 84 -11.93 0.31 -4.15
CA ILE A 84 -12.16 1.71 -4.51
C ILE A 84 -13.09 2.34 -3.48
N GLY A 85 -12.70 3.50 -2.96
CA GLY A 85 -13.54 4.27 -2.03
C GLY A 85 -13.46 5.75 -2.31
N SER A 86 -14.54 6.46 -1.96
CA SER A 86 -14.66 7.91 -2.02
C SER A 86 -15.58 8.37 -0.91
N GLY A 87 -15.39 9.59 -0.42
CA GLY A 87 -16.20 10.14 0.65
C GLY A 87 -16.05 9.35 1.97
N PRO A 88 -14.85 9.29 2.56
CA PRO A 88 -14.65 8.65 3.87
C PRO A 88 -15.52 9.35 4.93
N PHE A 89 -16.07 8.59 5.87
CA PHE A 89 -16.85 9.18 6.97
C PHE A 89 -15.98 9.93 7.99
N ALA A 90 -14.67 9.64 8.01
CA ALA A 90 -13.68 10.40 8.77
C ALA A 90 -12.31 10.37 8.11
N LEU A 91 -11.54 11.44 8.30
CA LEU A 91 -10.14 11.56 7.87
C LEU A 91 -9.28 11.75 9.12
N LEU A 92 -8.37 10.81 9.37
CA LEU A 92 -7.33 10.92 10.39
C LEU A 92 -6.06 11.50 9.76
N THR A 93 -5.55 12.58 10.33
CA THR A 93 -4.27 13.19 9.98
C THR A 93 -3.37 13.22 11.21
N LEU A 94 -2.17 12.68 11.06
CA LEU A 94 -1.15 12.60 12.11
C LEU A 94 -0.03 13.60 11.77
N ARG A 95 0.22 14.55 12.65
CA ARG A 95 1.28 15.54 12.42
C ARG A 95 1.88 16.01 13.75
N ASP A 96 3.18 15.93 13.88
CA ASP A 96 3.96 16.51 14.99
C ASP A 96 3.39 16.18 16.38
N GLY A 97 2.96 14.92 16.59
CA GLY A 97 2.41 14.46 17.87
C GLY A 97 0.94 14.82 18.11
N VAL A 98 0.24 15.37 17.11
CA VAL A 98 -1.19 15.70 17.18
C VAL A 98 -1.95 14.93 16.11
N ALA A 99 -2.96 14.18 16.54
CA ALA A 99 -3.95 13.54 15.67
C ALA A 99 -5.14 14.48 15.47
N THR A 100 -5.47 14.74 14.21
CA THR A 100 -6.69 15.46 13.82
C THR A 100 -7.65 14.48 13.17
N ILE A 101 -8.86 14.37 13.70
CA ILE A 101 -9.92 13.52 13.16
C ILE A 101 -11.01 14.46 12.64
N ALA A 102 -11.17 14.51 11.33
CA ALA A 102 -12.17 15.33 10.66
C ALA A 102 -13.29 14.43 10.09
N SER A 103 -14.54 14.73 10.42
CA SER A 103 -15.75 14.14 9.84
C SER A 103 -16.66 15.24 9.31
N ASP A 104 -17.76 14.89 8.67
CA ASP A 104 -18.75 15.85 8.17
C ASP A 104 -19.37 16.72 9.29
N THR A 105 -19.40 16.21 10.53
CA THR A 105 -20.07 16.85 11.66
C THR A 105 -19.13 17.54 12.63
N ALA A 106 -17.87 17.12 12.71
CA ALA A 106 -16.92 17.62 13.71
C ALA A 106 -15.46 17.44 13.27
N THR A 107 -14.62 18.31 13.81
CA THR A 107 -13.16 18.12 13.79
C THR A 107 -12.66 18.10 15.23
N THR A 108 -11.97 17.03 15.60
CA THR A 108 -11.38 16.86 16.93
C THR A 108 -9.88 16.71 16.82
N THR A 109 -9.18 17.12 17.86
CA THR A 109 -7.73 16.97 17.95
C THR A 109 -7.34 16.33 19.27
N GLU A 110 -6.35 15.46 19.26
CA GLU A 110 -5.79 14.84 20.45
C GLU A 110 -4.28 14.64 20.31
N PRO A 111 -3.52 14.74 21.40
CA PRO A 111 -2.09 14.43 21.36
C PRO A 111 -1.88 12.92 21.27
N TYR A 112 -0.80 12.50 20.58
CA TYR A 112 -0.35 11.11 20.57
C TYR A 112 1.15 11.02 20.87
N ARG A 113 1.57 9.88 21.40
CA ARG A 113 2.98 9.46 21.46
C ARG A 113 3.27 8.37 20.43
N ASP A 114 2.33 7.46 20.26
CA ASP A 114 2.33 6.42 19.26
C ASP A 114 1.36 6.81 18.14
N PRO A 115 1.84 7.04 16.89
CA PRO A 115 1.01 7.46 15.77
C PRO A 115 -0.06 6.44 15.38
N LEU A 116 0.12 5.16 15.71
CA LEU A 116 -0.87 4.12 15.42
C LEU A 116 -1.98 4.01 16.48
N ALA A 117 -1.81 4.58 17.68
CA ALA A 117 -2.81 4.50 18.73
C ALA A 117 -4.14 5.20 18.37
N PRO A 118 -4.16 6.42 17.78
CA PRO A 118 -5.41 7.02 17.30
C PRO A 118 -6.10 6.17 16.22
N LEU A 119 -5.33 5.63 15.27
CA LEU A 119 -5.85 4.77 14.22
C LEU A 119 -6.46 3.48 14.79
N GLN A 120 -5.77 2.86 15.74
CA GLN A 120 -6.24 1.64 16.41
C GLN A 120 -7.60 1.84 17.06
N ARG A 121 -7.76 2.93 17.85
CA ARG A 121 -9.06 3.25 18.48
C ARG A 121 -10.17 3.44 17.46
N LEU A 122 -9.91 4.17 16.37
CA LEU A 122 -10.91 4.40 15.34
C LEU A 122 -11.34 3.10 14.64
N VAL A 123 -10.39 2.20 14.33
CA VAL A 123 -10.73 0.90 13.74
C VAL A 123 -11.48 0.01 14.74
N GLU A 124 -11.04 -0.02 16.01
CA GLU A 124 -11.70 -0.82 17.06
C GLU A 124 -13.12 -0.34 17.38
N GLN A 125 -13.42 0.95 17.23
CA GLN A 125 -14.78 1.51 17.38
C GLN A 125 -15.75 1.02 16.29
N HIS A 126 -15.24 0.54 15.15
CA HIS A 126 -16.04 0.12 13.98
C HIS A 126 -15.87 -1.37 13.69
N ARG A 127 -15.66 -2.20 14.72
CA ARG A 127 -15.47 -3.65 14.55
C ARG A 127 -16.63 -4.28 13.79
N SER A 128 -16.28 -5.03 12.75
CA SER A 128 -17.25 -5.68 11.89
C SER A 128 -17.53 -7.12 12.31
N ALA A 129 -18.80 -7.51 12.29
CA ALA A 129 -19.23 -8.89 12.45
C ALA A 129 -18.98 -9.69 11.16
N GLU A 130 -18.67 -10.97 11.32
CA GLU A 130 -18.65 -11.90 10.19
C GLU A 130 -20.06 -12.16 9.65
N VAL A 131 -20.19 -12.31 8.34
CA VAL A 131 -21.46 -12.66 7.68
C VAL A 131 -21.42 -14.13 7.24
N PRO A 132 -22.03 -15.05 7.99
CA PRO A 132 -22.01 -16.47 7.69
C PRO A 132 -22.58 -16.80 6.31
N GLY A 133 -21.95 -17.74 5.60
CA GLY A 133 -22.44 -18.19 4.30
C GLY A 133 -22.17 -17.24 3.13
N THR A 134 -21.44 -16.15 3.35
CA THR A 134 -20.99 -15.26 2.27
C THR A 134 -19.47 -15.31 2.12
N THR A 135 -18.98 -15.20 0.89
CA THR A 135 -17.55 -15.03 0.62
C THR A 135 -17.32 -13.54 0.37
N LEU A 136 -17.03 -12.80 1.45
CA LEU A 136 -16.60 -11.42 1.36
C LEU A 136 -15.10 -11.35 1.04
N PRO A 137 -14.64 -10.32 0.31
CA PRO A 137 -13.23 -10.04 0.14
C PRO A 137 -12.57 -9.73 1.48
N ARG A 138 -11.24 -9.84 1.52
CA ARG A 138 -10.42 -9.56 2.72
C ARG A 138 -10.51 -8.09 3.20
N PHE A 139 -10.99 -7.17 2.39
CA PHE A 139 -11.23 -5.78 2.76
C PHE A 139 -12.63 -5.36 2.29
N VAL A 140 -13.46 -4.94 3.20
CA VAL A 140 -14.84 -4.48 2.92
C VAL A 140 -15.16 -3.12 3.56
N GLY A 141 -14.23 -2.60 4.37
CA GLY A 141 -14.30 -1.32 5.06
C GLY A 141 -13.19 -1.26 6.11
N GLY A 142 -12.80 -0.06 6.51
CA GLY A 142 -11.67 0.12 7.42
C GLY A 142 -10.96 1.46 7.20
N ALA A 143 -9.68 1.49 7.50
CA ALA A 143 -8.81 2.63 7.30
C ALA A 143 -7.87 2.40 6.13
N VAL A 144 -7.84 3.31 5.14
CA VAL A 144 -6.94 3.28 3.99
C VAL A 144 -6.06 4.51 4.01
N GLY A 145 -4.75 4.33 3.89
CA GLY A 145 -3.85 5.47 3.94
C GLY A 145 -2.38 5.11 3.90
N TYR A 146 -1.57 6.00 4.46
CA TYR A 146 -0.13 5.84 4.56
C TYR A 146 0.42 6.28 5.91
N LEU A 147 1.56 5.71 6.28
CA LEU A 147 2.39 6.10 7.42
C LEU A 147 3.77 6.48 6.88
N SER A 148 4.24 7.70 7.18
CA SER A 148 5.57 8.19 6.78
C SER A 148 6.68 7.49 7.54
N TYR A 149 7.87 7.43 6.94
CA TYR A 149 9.06 6.82 7.53
C TYR A 149 9.37 7.37 8.94
N GLU A 150 9.17 8.66 9.17
CA GLU A 150 9.47 9.34 10.43
C GLU A 150 8.67 8.81 11.62
N ALA A 151 7.57 8.09 11.39
CA ALA A 151 6.81 7.41 12.44
C ALA A 151 7.67 6.41 13.23
N VAL A 152 8.76 5.91 12.62
CA VAL A 152 9.72 5.01 13.30
C VAL A 152 10.27 5.59 14.60
N ARG A 153 10.40 6.91 14.72
CA ARG A 153 10.90 7.57 15.92
C ARG A 153 10.02 7.33 17.16
N ALA A 154 8.74 7.08 16.95
CA ALA A 154 7.84 6.70 18.03
C ALA A 154 8.03 5.24 18.46
N PHE A 155 8.47 4.37 17.54
CA PHE A 155 8.68 2.94 17.80
C PHE A 155 10.10 2.63 18.27
N GLU A 156 11.09 3.38 17.75
CA GLU A 156 12.52 3.26 18.06
C GLU A 156 13.09 4.65 18.44
N PRO A 157 12.97 5.06 19.72
CA PRO A 157 13.35 6.41 20.16
C PRO A 157 14.84 6.75 20.02
N ARG A 158 15.69 5.75 19.72
CA ARG A 158 17.12 5.96 19.42
C ARG A 158 17.35 6.61 18.05
N VAL A 159 16.38 6.50 17.13
CA VAL A 159 16.51 7.08 15.80
C VAL A 159 16.33 8.60 15.89
N PRO A 160 17.36 9.39 15.51
CA PRO A 160 17.28 10.85 15.61
C PRO A 160 16.37 11.43 14.53
N GLU A 161 16.05 12.70 14.68
CA GLU A 161 15.32 13.44 13.65
C GLU A 161 16.26 13.79 12.48
N ALA A 162 15.78 13.58 11.25
CA ALA A 162 16.50 14.03 10.06
C ALA A 162 16.56 15.57 10.01
N ALA A 163 17.66 16.12 9.47
CA ALA A 163 17.96 17.54 9.55
C ALA A 163 17.04 18.45 8.71
N GLY A 164 16.49 17.95 7.60
CA GLY A 164 15.73 18.76 6.65
C GLY A 164 14.22 18.78 6.88
N PRO A 165 13.51 19.74 6.28
CA PRO A 165 12.08 19.95 6.48
C PRO A 165 11.19 18.89 5.78
N GLY A 166 11.73 18.13 4.80
CA GLY A 166 10.95 17.23 3.98
C GLY A 166 9.95 17.95 3.06
N LEU A 167 8.88 17.22 2.68
CA LEU A 167 7.81 17.73 1.80
C LEU A 167 6.69 18.46 2.56
N GLY A 168 6.81 18.63 3.88
CA GLY A 168 5.76 19.24 4.71
C GLY A 168 4.45 18.44 4.72
N LEU A 169 4.54 17.12 4.58
CA LEU A 169 3.41 16.20 4.66
C LEU A 169 3.14 15.76 6.10
N PRO A 170 1.95 15.23 6.40
CA PRO A 170 1.68 14.55 7.67
C PRO A 170 2.58 13.33 7.89
N ASP A 171 2.80 12.98 9.17
CA ASP A 171 3.45 11.72 9.56
C ASP A 171 2.61 10.50 9.17
N GLY A 172 1.32 10.69 8.93
CA GLY A 172 0.39 9.71 8.39
C GLY A 172 -0.96 10.34 8.08
N SER A 173 -1.68 9.76 7.12
CA SER A 173 -3.06 10.13 6.80
C SER A 173 -3.85 8.88 6.43
N PHE A 174 -5.06 8.76 7.02
CA PHE A 174 -5.93 7.60 6.81
C PHE A 174 -7.38 8.03 6.58
N MET A 175 -7.97 7.51 5.53
CA MET A 175 -9.39 7.61 5.20
C MET A 175 -10.14 6.48 5.89
N LEU A 176 -11.10 6.77 6.76
CA LEU A 176 -11.97 5.77 7.36
C LEU A 176 -13.21 5.60 6.48
N VAL A 177 -13.39 4.40 5.95
CA VAL A 177 -14.41 4.09 4.95
C VAL A 177 -15.29 2.92 5.37
N ASP A 178 -16.59 3.10 5.26
CA ASP A 178 -17.61 2.08 5.49
C ASP A 178 -18.37 1.70 4.20
N SER A 179 -18.03 2.36 3.10
CA SER A 179 -18.68 2.16 1.81
C SER A 179 -17.65 2.14 0.70
N ILE A 180 -17.54 0.99 0.00
CA ILE A 180 -16.52 0.78 -1.04
C ILE A 180 -17.06 -0.06 -2.21
N LEU A 181 -16.37 0.02 -3.34
CA LEU A 181 -16.50 -0.95 -4.44
C LEU A 181 -15.35 -1.95 -4.37
N VAL A 182 -15.67 -3.21 -4.53
CA VAL A 182 -14.69 -4.30 -4.63
C VAL A 182 -14.85 -5.01 -5.95
N PHE A 183 -13.81 -4.98 -6.77
CA PHE A 183 -13.72 -5.79 -7.97
C PHE A 183 -13.14 -7.15 -7.62
N ASP A 184 -13.82 -8.24 -7.97
CA ASP A 184 -13.27 -9.59 -7.99
C ASP A 184 -12.96 -9.95 -9.46
N HIS A 185 -11.69 -9.86 -9.83
CA HIS A 185 -11.22 -10.11 -11.19
C HIS A 185 -11.38 -11.58 -11.60
N LEU A 186 -11.32 -12.50 -10.64
CA LEU A 186 -11.52 -13.93 -10.90
C LEU A 186 -12.98 -14.24 -11.14
N ALA A 187 -13.88 -13.73 -10.30
CA ALA A 187 -15.33 -13.90 -10.44
C ALA A 187 -15.93 -12.97 -11.51
N ARG A 188 -15.21 -11.93 -11.93
CA ARG A 188 -15.66 -10.87 -12.86
C ARG A 188 -16.90 -10.16 -12.34
N THR A 189 -16.89 -9.82 -11.05
CA THR A 189 -18.00 -9.13 -10.39
C THR A 189 -17.50 -7.91 -9.65
N ILE A 190 -18.43 -6.97 -9.41
CA ILE A 190 -18.26 -5.81 -8.55
C ILE A 190 -19.21 -5.97 -7.38
N LYS A 191 -18.70 -5.87 -6.14
CA LYS A 191 -19.52 -5.74 -4.95
C LYS A 191 -19.49 -4.28 -4.51
N ALA A 192 -20.67 -3.66 -4.46
CA ALA A 192 -20.86 -2.39 -3.74
C ALA A 192 -21.20 -2.75 -2.29
N VAL A 193 -20.31 -2.43 -1.37
CA VAL A 193 -20.39 -2.80 0.05
C VAL A 193 -20.62 -1.56 0.89
N SER A 194 -21.46 -1.66 1.91
CA SER A 194 -21.57 -0.69 2.99
C SER A 194 -21.81 -1.39 4.32
N HIS A 195 -21.76 -0.67 5.44
CA HIS A 195 -21.90 -1.23 6.78
C HIS A 195 -23.17 -0.72 7.47
N VAL A 196 -23.91 -1.64 8.07
CA VAL A 196 -24.98 -1.32 9.03
C VAL A 196 -24.31 -0.99 10.35
N HIS A 197 -24.49 0.23 10.86
CA HIS A 197 -23.96 0.65 12.16
C HIS A 197 -24.96 0.30 13.25
N LEU A 198 -24.50 -0.35 14.33
CA LEU A 198 -25.35 -0.87 15.40
C LEU A 198 -25.51 0.11 16.58
N ASP A 199 -24.61 1.09 16.70
CA ASP A 199 -24.49 1.96 17.88
C ASP A 199 -24.95 3.41 17.65
N ASP A 200 -25.56 3.72 16.50
CA ASP A 200 -25.88 5.11 16.12
C ASP A 200 -27.18 5.65 16.78
N GLY A 201 -27.75 4.92 17.72
CA GLY A 201 -28.96 5.32 18.43
C GLY A 201 -30.24 5.32 17.57
N VAL A 202 -30.18 4.71 16.39
CA VAL A 202 -31.30 4.47 15.46
C VAL A 202 -31.74 3.01 15.52
N SER A 203 -32.91 2.68 14.99
CA SER A 203 -33.35 1.29 14.89
C SER A 203 -32.50 0.51 13.91
N LEU A 204 -32.40 -0.82 14.08
CA LEU A 204 -31.65 -1.69 13.14
C LEU A 204 -32.21 -1.58 11.72
N GLU A 205 -33.53 -1.42 11.59
CA GLU A 205 -34.20 -1.23 10.31
C GLU A 205 -33.73 0.05 9.62
N GLU A 206 -33.71 1.18 10.34
CA GLU A 206 -33.20 2.46 9.80
C GLU A 206 -31.72 2.38 9.42
N ALA A 207 -30.89 1.76 10.25
CA ALA A 207 -29.47 1.54 9.97
C ALA A 207 -29.25 0.66 8.70
N TYR A 208 -30.08 -0.39 8.56
CA TYR A 208 -30.07 -1.26 7.37
C TYR A 208 -30.50 -0.53 6.10
N GLU A 209 -31.57 0.27 6.18
CA GLU A 209 -32.02 1.09 5.05
C GLU A 209 -30.97 2.12 4.64
N ALA A 210 -30.34 2.78 5.62
CA ALA A 210 -29.26 3.74 5.37
C ALA A 210 -28.05 3.09 4.68
N ALA A 211 -27.63 1.90 5.13
CA ALA A 211 -26.56 1.14 4.48
C ALA A 211 -26.96 0.74 3.03
N GLY A 212 -28.20 0.29 2.83
CA GLY A 212 -28.75 -0.01 1.52
C GLY A 212 -28.73 1.20 0.57
N ALA A 213 -29.11 2.38 1.08
CA ALA A 213 -29.09 3.63 0.31
C ALA A 213 -27.66 4.02 -0.13
N ARG A 214 -26.64 3.82 0.73
CA ARG A 214 -25.24 4.03 0.35
C ARG A 214 -24.78 3.06 -0.76
N VAL A 215 -25.16 1.78 -0.66
CA VAL A 215 -24.89 0.79 -1.71
C VAL A 215 -25.58 1.20 -3.02
N ASP A 216 -26.83 1.65 -2.97
CA ASP A 216 -27.57 2.11 -4.15
C ASP A 216 -26.92 3.34 -4.79
N THR A 217 -26.42 4.25 -3.99
CA THR A 217 -25.68 5.44 -4.46
C THR A 217 -24.42 5.03 -5.24
N LEU A 218 -23.65 4.07 -4.73
CA LEU A 218 -22.46 3.55 -5.44
C LEU A 218 -22.82 2.92 -6.79
N ILE A 219 -23.89 2.10 -6.82
CA ILE A 219 -24.37 1.47 -8.04
C ILE A 219 -24.88 2.52 -9.05
N GLU A 220 -25.59 3.54 -8.58
CA GLU A 220 -26.11 4.60 -9.44
C GLU A 220 -24.98 5.43 -10.06
N ARG A 221 -23.92 5.73 -9.28
CA ARG A 221 -22.72 6.39 -9.79
C ARG A 221 -22.03 5.54 -10.87
N LEU A 222 -21.94 4.22 -10.71
CA LEU A 222 -21.37 3.33 -11.72
C LEU A 222 -22.13 3.37 -13.07
N ARG A 223 -23.44 3.65 -13.05
CA ARG A 223 -24.26 3.76 -14.28
C ARG A 223 -24.05 5.07 -15.03
N GLN A 224 -23.43 6.08 -14.40
CA GLN A 224 -23.15 7.35 -15.05
C GLN A 224 -22.04 7.21 -16.11
N PRO A 225 -22.02 8.10 -17.11
CA PRO A 225 -20.89 8.18 -18.04
C PRO A 225 -19.58 8.42 -17.28
N THR A 226 -18.48 7.85 -17.78
CA THR A 226 -17.16 8.14 -17.19
C THR A 226 -16.82 9.61 -17.40
N PRO A 227 -16.51 10.37 -16.33
CA PRO A 227 -16.08 11.75 -16.45
C PRO A 227 -14.81 11.87 -17.30
N ALA A 228 -14.73 12.91 -18.11
CA ALA A 228 -13.52 13.22 -18.87
C ALA A 228 -12.43 13.68 -17.89
N LEU A 229 -11.21 13.21 -18.12
CA LEU A 229 -10.02 13.77 -17.47
C LEU A 229 -9.60 15.07 -18.17
N PRO A 230 -8.84 15.93 -17.48
CA PRO A 230 -8.30 17.13 -18.09
C PRO A 230 -7.50 16.81 -19.35
N THR A 231 -7.68 17.63 -20.37
CA THR A 231 -6.95 17.56 -21.63
C THR A 231 -6.30 18.90 -21.90
N GLY A 232 -5.13 18.92 -22.52
CA GLY A 232 -4.43 20.15 -22.84
C GLY A 232 -2.96 19.90 -23.15
N ARG A 233 -2.31 20.89 -23.75
CA ARG A 233 -0.85 20.82 -23.95
C ARG A 233 -0.14 20.94 -22.60
N PRO A 234 0.99 20.19 -22.39
CA PRO A 234 1.82 20.38 -21.22
C PRO A 234 2.21 21.85 -21.03
N ALA A 235 2.21 22.30 -19.79
CA ALA A 235 2.62 23.66 -19.46
C ALA A 235 4.13 23.89 -19.66
N TYR A 236 4.89 22.81 -19.84
CA TYR A 236 6.35 22.82 -19.96
C TYR A 236 6.78 22.39 -21.35
N ALA A 237 7.71 23.16 -21.96
CA ALA A 237 8.32 22.84 -23.25
C ALA A 237 9.51 21.86 -23.10
N ASP A 238 10.16 21.87 -21.95
CA ASP A 238 11.32 21.04 -21.66
C ASP A 238 10.90 19.60 -21.29
N SER A 239 11.74 18.63 -21.61
CA SER A 239 11.53 17.23 -21.22
C SER A 239 11.50 17.07 -19.69
N VAL A 240 10.89 15.98 -19.22
CA VAL A 240 10.85 15.63 -17.79
C VAL A 240 12.25 15.57 -17.20
N GLU A 241 13.21 14.98 -17.91
CA GLU A 241 14.60 14.84 -17.47
C GLU A 241 15.27 16.20 -17.20
N VAL A 242 15.06 17.19 -18.08
CA VAL A 242 15.60 18.56 -17.92
C VAL A 242 14.97 19.28 -16.74
N ARG A 243 13.73 18.96 -16.40
CA ARG A 243 12.99 19.57 -15.28
C ARG A 243 13.28 18.94 -13.93
N CYS A 244 13.99 17.81 -13.89
CA CYS A 244 14.37 17.13 -12.66
C CYS A 244 15.20 18.04 -11.74
N ARG A 245 14.78 18.14 -10.49
CA ARG A 245 15.47 18.91 -9.44
C ARG A 245 15.80 17.96 -8.28
N PRO A 246 17.03 17.40 -8.24
CA PRO A 246 17.43 16.56 -7.13
C PRO A 246 17.58 17.40 -5.86
N ASN A 247 17.24 16.82 -4.70
CA ASN A 247 17.42 17.47 -3.41
C ASN A 247 18.89 17.45 -2.94
N THR A 248 19.75 16.66 -3.59
CA THR A 248 21.17 16.56 -3.26
C THR A 248 22.03 16.62 -4.52
N THR A 249 23.31 17.01 -4.38
CA THR A 249 24.25 16.97 -5.50
C THR A 249 24.87 15.58 -5.67
N PRO A 250 25.34 15.24 -6.89
CA PRO A 250 26.05 13.98 -7.12
C PRO A 250 27.25 13.77 -6.18
N GLU A 251 28.00 14.85 -5.91
CA GLU A 251 29.18 14.83 -5.03
C GLU A 251 28.78 14.51 -3.58
N HIS A 252 27.68 15.11 -3.11
CA HIS A 252 27.19 14.85 -1.75
C HIS A 252 26.69 13.41 -1.61
N TYR A 253 25.92 12.91 -2.60
CA TYR A 253 25.45 11.51 -2.58
C TYR A 253 26.62 10.53 -2.54
N ARG A 254 27.66 10.75 -3.36
CA ARG A 254 28.88 9.94 -3.35
C ARG A 254 29.58 9.98 -1.99
N ALA A 255 29.66 11.16 -1.37
CA ALA A 255 30.23 11.31 -0.04
C ALA A 255 29.43 10.54 1.04
N MET A 256 28.09 10.52 0.94
CA MET A 256 27.25 9.70 1.82
C MET A 256 27.57 8.20 1.65
N VAL A 257 27.75 7.72 0.42
CA VAL A 257 28.11 6.30 0.14
C VAL A 257 29.46 5.97 0.77
N GLU A 258 30.49 6.80 0.55
CA GLU A 258 31.82 6.56 1.14
C GLU A 258 31.78 6.59 2.68
N ARG A 259 31.02 7.50 3.26
CA ARG A 259 30.84 7.55 4.72
C ARG A 259 30.12 6.30 5.27
N ALA A 260 29.10 5.80 4.55
CA ALA A 260 28.43 4.55 4.89
C ALA A 260 29.38 3.35 4.87
N LYS A 261 30.30 3.31 3.91
CA LYS A 261 31.33 2.26 3.82
C LYS A 261 32.31 2.32 5.00
N GLU A 262 32.62 3.50 5.53
CA GLU A 262 33.42 3.61 6.76
C GLU A 262 32.71 2.95 7.95
N TYR A 263 31.39 3.09 8.09
CA TYR A 263 30.61 2.41 9.13
C TYR A 263 30.58 0.89 8.95
N ILE A 264 30.55 0.41 7.69
CA ILE A 264 30.64 -1.03 7.39
C ILE A 264 32.01 -1.57 7.80
N VAL A 265 33.09 -0.88 7.44
CA VAL A 265 34.48 -1.27 7.81
C VAL A 265 34.70 -1.22 9.32
N ALA A 266 34.08 -0.25 10.02
CA ALA A 266 34.12 -0.16 11.47
C ALA A 266 33.32 -1.28 12.18
N GLY A 267 32.48 -2.02 11.44
CA GLY A 267 31.66 -3.11 11.98
C GLY A 267 30.35 -2.65 12.62
N ASP A 268 29.94 -1.40 12.37
CA ASP A 268 28.68 -0.86 12.88
C ASP A 268 27.47 -1.47 12.21
N ILE A 269 27.55 -1.71 10.88
CA ILE A 269 26.48 -2.23 10.02
C ILE A 269 27.04 -3.17 8.96
N PHE A 270 26.18 -4.01 8.41
CA PHE A 270 26.46 -4.81 7.20
C PHE A 270 25.96 -4.11 5.93
N GLN A 271 24.83 -3.42 6.05
CA GLN A 271 24.16 -2.70 4.95
C GLN A 271 23.41 -1.50 5.49
N VAL A 272 23.36 -0.43 4.70
CA VAL A 272 22.45 0.71 4.88
C VAL A 272 21.88 1.16 3.54
N VAL A 273 20.61 1.52 3.52
CA VAL A 273 19.95 2.03 2.31
C VAL A 273 19.91 3.56 2.37
N LEU A 274 20.74 4.20 1.54
CA LEU A 274 20.72 5.65 1.38
C LEU A 274 19.96 6.04 0.12
N SER A 275 19.24 7.17 0.19
CA SER A 275 18.36 7.62 -0.87
C SER A 275 18.52 9.09 -1.21
N GLN A 276 18.02 9.46 -2.39
CA GLN A 276 17.87 10.85 -2.82
C GLN A 276 16.48 11.08 -3.40
N ARG A 277 16.00 12.33 -3.30
CA ARG A 277 14.72 12.76 -3.85
C ARG A 277 14.94 13.58 -5.12
N VAL A 278 14.03 13.41 -6.08
CA VAL A 278 13.94 14.25 -7.28
C VAL A 278 12.53 14.84 -7.34
N ASP A 279 12.46 16.16 -7.53
CA ASP A 279 11.24 16.92 -7.69
C ASP A 279 11.08 17.31 -9.18
N VAL A 280 9.89 17.07 -9.76
CA VAL A 280 9.59 17.36 -11.17
C VAL A 280 8.32 18.19 -11.25
N PRO A 281 8.39 19.47 -11.67
CA PRO A 281 7.20 20.24 -11.99
C PRO A 281 6.42 19.61 -13.14
N THR A 282 5.10 19.47 -12.99
CA THR A 282 4.21 18.96 -14.03
C THR A 282 2.84 19.61 -13.97
N SER A 283 2.17 19.70 -15.12
CA SER A 283 0.76 20.09 -15.19
C SER A 283 -0.19 18.89 -15.33
N ALA A 284 0.36 17.69 -15.46
CA ALA A 284 -0.46 16.49 -15.60
C ALA A 284 -1.31 16.24 -14.35
N HIS A 285 -2.56 15.86 -14.56
CA HIS A 285 -3.47 15.52 -13.49
C HIS A 285 -2.95 14.30 -12.72
N PRO A 286 -2.93 14.28 -11.38
CA PRO A 286 -2.36 13.18 -10.59
C PRO A 286 -2.91 11.80 -10.96
N PHE A 287 -4.20 11.71 -11.28
CA PHE A 287 -4.79 10.44 -11.70
C PHE A 287 -4.37 10.01 -13.11
N THR A 288 -4.04 10.95 -14.00
CA THR A 288 -3.42 10.63 -15.31
C THR A 288 -2.01 10.05 -15.10
N VAL A 289 -1.26 10.61 -14.15
CA VAL A 289 0.05 10.06 -13.74
C VAL A 289 -0.10 8.62 -13.20
N TYR A 290 -1.13 8.35 -12.39
CA TYR A 290 -1.42 6.99 -11.93
C TYR A 290 -1.73 6.03 -13.09
N ARG A 291 -2.59 6.44 -14.04
CA ARG A 291 -2.92 5.64 -15.24
C ARG A 291 -1.67 5.32 -16.07
N ALA A 292 -0.81 6.30 -16.25
CA ALA A 292 0.47 6.13 -16.95
C ALA A 292 1.41 5.18 -16.17
N LEU A 293 1.55 5.36 -14.85
CA LEU A 293 2.37 4.50 -14.00
C LEU A 293 1.91 3.05 -14.05
N ARG A 294 0.60 2.82 -14.03
CA ARG A 294 -0.03 1.50 -14.15
C ARG A 294 0.36 0.77 -15.44
N THR A 295 0.61 1.52 -16.50
CA THR A 295 1.02 0.98 -17.81
C THR A 295 2.52 0.76 -17.89
N VAL A 296 3.31 1.70 -17.38
CA VAL A 296 4.79 1.71 -17.48
C VAL A 296 5.41 0.75 -16.47
N ASN A 297 4.86 0.66 -15.27
CA ASN A 297 5.43 -0.10 -14.16
C ASN A 297 4.34 -0.84 -13.35
N PRO A 298 3.62 -1.80 -13.95
CA PRO A 298 2.66 -2.61 -13.22
C PRO A 298 3.36 -3.30 -12.04
N SER A 299 2.67 -3.41 -10.91
CA SER A 299 3.25 -3.91 -9.66
C SER A 299 2.18 -4.61 -8.80
N PRO A 300 2.58 -5.51 -7.87
CA PRO A 300 1.66 -6.19 -6.96
C PRO A 300 0.85 -5.25 -6.08
N TYR A 301 1.39 -4.08 -5.75
CA TYR A 301 0.74 -3.05 -4.93
C TYR A 301 0.71 -1.73 -5.69
N MET A 302 -0.35 -1.54 -6.47
CA MET A 302 -0.67 -0.26 -7.09
C MET A 302 -1.64 0.51 -6.20
N PHE A 303 -1.34 1.76 -5.92
CA PHE A 303 -2.22 2.59 -5.11
C PHE A 303 -2.25 4.04 -5.58
N TYR A 304 -3.45 4.60 -5.55
CA TYR A 304 -3.72 6.02 -5.70
C TYR A 304 -4.51 6.48 -4.47
N LEU A 305 -3.90 7.34 -3.65
CA LEU A 305 -4.52 7.90 -2.45
C LEU A 305 -4.65 9.40 -2.66
N ASP A 306 -5.87 9.90 -2.75
CA ASP A 306 -6.18 11.32 -2.94
C ASP A 306 -6.65 11.92 -1.62
N PHE A 307 -5.81 12.75 -1.01
CA PHE A 307 -6.15 13.51 0.21
C PHE A 307 -6.54 14.95 -0.12
N VAL A 308 -6.87 15.26 -1.37
CA VAL A 308 -7.17 16.60 -1.89
C VAL A 308 -5.96 17.54 -1.86
N SER A 309 -5.33 17.75 -0.70
CA SER A 309 -4.14 18.60 -0.55
C SER A 309 -2.87 18.01 -1.16
N HIS A 310 -2.82 16.72 -1.33
CA HIS A 310 -1.73 15.96 -1.96
C HIS A 310 -2.22 14.57 -2.38
N GLN A 311 -1.56 13.98 -3.34
CA GLN A 311 -1.84 12.61 -3.79
C GLN A 311 -0.60 11.74 -3.63
N ILE A 312 -0.82 10.49 -3.24
CA ILE A 312 0.20 9.44 -3.21
C ILE A 312 -0.09 8.47 -4.36
N VAL A 313 0.87 8.35 -5.27
CA VAL A 313 0.76 7.54 -6.50
C VAL A 313 1.87 6.50 -6.49
N GLY A 314 1.54 5.25 -6.22
CA GLY A 314 2.55 4.22 -6.00
C GLY A 314 2.39 2.96 -6.84
N ALA A 315 3.53 2.33 -7.13
CA ALA A 315 3.68 1.04 -7.79
C ALA A 315 4.71 0.19 -7.02
N SER A 316 4.35 -0.19 -5.80
CA SER A 316 5.27 -0.92 -4.91
C SER A 316 5.35 -2.39 -5.30
N PRO A 317 6.57 -2.93 -5.39
CA PRO A 317 6.78 -4.35 -5.65
C PRO A 317 6.65 -5.21 -4.38
N GLU A 318 6.68 -4.61 -3.18
CA GLU A 318 7.01 -5.34 -1.95
C GLU A 318 5.98 -5.16 -0.83
N LEU A 319 5.54 -6.29 -0.29
CA LEU A 319 4.74 -6.38 0.92
C LEU A 319 5.59 -5.97 2.13
N LEU A 320 5.09 -5.03 2.94
CA LEU A 320 5.69 -4.74 4.24
C LEU A 320 5.27 -5.80 5.27
N VAL A 321 3.99 -5.87 5.56
CA VAL A 321 3.40 -6.91 6.42
C VAL A 321 1.90 -7.04 6.15
N ARG A 322 1.42 -8.28 6.14
CA ARG A 322 0.01 -8.64 6.07
C ARG A 322 -0.39 -9.46 7.28
N LEU A 323 -1.59 -9.18 7.78
CA LEU A 323 -2.29 -10.04 8.74
C LEU A 323 -3.61 -10.50 8.12
N GLU A 324 -3.76 -11.79 7.90
CA GLU A 324 -4.96 -12.42 7.35
C GLU A 324 -5.27 -13.70 8.14
N GLU A 325 -6.48 -13.80 8.70
CA GLU A 325 -6.92 -14.96 9.51
C GLU A 325 -5.91 -15.41 10.60
N GLY A 326 -5.31 -14.42 11.28
CA GLY A 326 -4.32 -14.66 12.34
C GLY A 326 -2.94 -15.10 11.84
N THR A 327 -2.71 -15.13 10.54
CA THR A 327 -1.40 -15.39 9.93
C THR A 327 -0.75 -14.08 9.50
N LEU A 328 0.44 -13.84 10.01
CA LEU A 328 1.33 -12.77 9.57
C LEU A 328 2.14 -13.25 8.37
N SER A 329 2.32 -12.40 7.39
CA SER A 329 3.15 -12.67 6.22
C SER A 329 4.04 -11.48 5.88
N ASN A 330 5.25 -11.78 5.43
CA ASN A 330 6.21 -10.83 4.86
C ASN A 330 6.88 -11.50 3.66
N HIS A 331 7.20 -10.72 2.62
CA HIS A 331 7.78 -11.23 1.36
C HIS A 331 9.09 -10.52 1.07
N PRO A 332 10.22 -10.98 1.63
CA PRO A 332 11.52 -10.46 1.26
C PRO A 332 11.80 -10.71 -0.23
N ILE A 333 12.20 -9.64 -0.92
CA ILE A 333 12.57 -9.66 -2.34
C ILE A 333 13.98 -9.11 -2.46
N ALA A 334 14.87 -9.87 -3.12
CA ALA A 334 16.22 -9.42 -3.46
C ALA A 334 16.64 -10.01 -4.82
N GLY A 335 17.71 -9.47 -5.35
CA GLY A 335 18.23 -9.89 -6.63
C GLY A 335 17.34 -9.56 -7.81
N THR A 336 17.93 -9.17 -8.91
CA THR A 336 17.17 -8.80 -10.11
C THR A 336 17.91 -9.26 -11.35
N ARG A 337 17.18 -9.88 -12.28
CA ARG A 337 17.62 -10.10 -13.66
C ARG A 337 16.53 -9.68 -14.63
N PRO A 338 16.88 -9.18 -15.82
CA PRO A 338 15.89 -8.90 -16.85
C PRO A 338 15.21 -10.19 -17.34
N ARG A 339 14.01 -10.07 -17.90
CA ARG A 339 13.38 -11.15 -18.63
C ARG A 339 14.17 -11.46 -19.90
N GLY A 340 14.28 -12.73 -20.25
CA GLY A 340 14.86 -13.17 -21.52
C GLY A 340 13.93 -12.86 -22.69
N ALA A 341 14.50 -12.61 -23.87
CA ALA A 341 13.74 -12.46 -25.11
C ALA A 341 13.17 -13.80 -25.59
N THR A 342 13.76 -14.91 -25.17
CA THR A 342 13.30 -16.29 -25.43
C THR A 342 13.16 -17.05 -24.10
N PRO A 343 12.36 -18.16 -24.08
CA PRO A 343 12.29 -19.01 -22.89
C PRO A 343 13.64 -19.57 -22.42
N GLU A 344 14.55 -19.83 -23.33
CA GLU A 344 15.90 -20.34 -23.03
C GLU A 344 16.76 -19.25 -22.35
N GLU A 345 16.70 -18.01 -22.85
CA GLU A 345 17.38 -16.87 -22.22
C GLU A 345 16.77 -16.55 -20.84
N ASP A 346 15.46 -16.65 -20.71
CA ASP A 346 14.75 -16.43 -19.43
C ASP A 346 15.19 -17.45 -18.38
N LEU A 347 15.33 -18.72 -18.78
CA LEU A 347 15.86 -19.78 -17.91
C LEU A 347 17.34 -19.58 -17.58
N ALA A 348 18.16 -19.12 -18.54
CA ALA A 348 19.56 -18.81 -18.30
C ALA A 348 19.73 -17.66 -17.28
N ASN A 349 18.91 -16.60 -17.39
CA ASN A 349 18.89 -15.48 -16.45
C ASN A 349 18.46 -15.93 -15.04
N GLU A 350 17.50 -16.85 -14.93
CA GLU A 350 17.10 -17.46 -13.66
C GLU A 350 18.26 -18.24 -13.02
N GLN A 351 18.93 -19.08 -13.81
CA GLN A 351 20.07 -19.87 -13.33
C GLN A 351 21.24 -18.98 -12.89
N ASP A 352 21.52 -17.91 -13.64
CA ASP A 352 22.52 -16.91 -13.29
C ASP A 352 22.19 -16.21 -11.99
N LEU A 353 20.92 -15.79 -11.82
CA LEU A 353 20.45 -15.15 -10.59
C LEU A 353 20.58 -16.07 -9.37
N LEU A 354 20.18 -17.34 -9.50
CA LEU A 354 20.26 -18.32 -8.41
C LEU A 354 21.70 -18.78 -8.12
N ALA A 355 22.62 -18.63 -9.06
CA ALA A 355 24.03 -18.94 -8.88
C ALA A 355 24.84 -17.78 -8.27
N ASP A 356 24.30 -16.55 -8.31
CA ASP A 356 24.96 -15.35 -7.79
C ASP A 356 25.06 -15.39 -6.27
N GLU A 357 26.27 -15.57 -5.74
CA GLU A 357 26.52 -15.69 -4.30
C GLU A 357 26.16 -14.41 -3.53
N LYS A 358 26.39 -13.24 -4.15
CA LYS A 358 26.11 -11.93 -3.54
C LYS A 358 24.60 -11.72 -3.38
N GLU A 359 23.83 -11.94 -4.46
CA GLU A 359 22.36 -11.78 -4.45
C GLU A 359 21.71 -12.76 -3.45
N ARG A 360 22.23 -14.00 -3.38
CA ARG A 360 21.78 -14.99 -2.40
C ARG A 360 22.09 -14.59 -0.97
N ALA A 361 23.30 -14.08 -0.71
CA ALA A 361 23.70 -13.64 0.63
C ALA A 361 22.85 -12.46 1.11
N GLU A 362 22.59 -11.48 0.25
CA GLU A 362 21.68 -10.37 0.52
C GLU A 362 20.27 -10.89 0.80
N HIS A 363 19.76 -11.81 -0.01
CA HIS A 363 18.44 -12.39 0.17
C HIS A 363 18.30 -13.12 1.51
N VAL A 364 19.28 -13.92 1.92
CA VAL A 364 19.31 -14.59 3.23
C VAL A 364 19.23 -13.57 4.36
N MET A 365 20.00 -12.48 4.26
CA MET A 365 19.98 -11.39 5.26
C MET A 365 18.58 -10.76 5.37
N LEU A 366 17.90 -10.50 4.25
CA LEU A 366 16.54 -9.94 4.24
C LEU A 366 15.51 -10.93 4.79
N VAL A 367 15.65 -12.23 4.50
CA VAL A 367 14.79 -13.28 5.09
C VAL A 367 14.97 -13.35 6.60
N ASP A 368 16.20 -13.31 7.10
CA ASP A 368 16.47 -13.31 8.55
C ASP A 368 15.91 -12.06 9.23
N LEU A 369 16.00 -10.91 8.57
CA LEU A 369 15.42 -9.67 9.07
C LEU A 369 13.88 -9.77 9.12
N GLY A 370 13.24 -10.29 8.07
CA GLY A 370 11.79 -10.54 8.04
C GLY A 370 11.34 -11.53 9.12
N ARG A 371 12.11 -12.61 9.33
CA ARG A 371 11.86 -13.58 10.41
C ARG A 371 11.95 -12.92 11.80
N ASN A 372 12.93 -12.06 12.01
CA ASN A 372 13.07 -11.30 13.26
C ASN A 372 11.90 -10.34 13.48
N ASP A 373 11.51 -9.59 12.44
CA ASP A 373 10.42 -8.63 12.51
C ASP A 373 9.07 -9.30 12.85
N ILE A 374 8.69 -10.34 12.10
CA ILE A 374 7.49 -11.12 12.36
C ILE A 374 7.59 -11.87 13.70
N GLY A 375 8.77 -12.36 14.05
CA GLY A 375 8.99 -13.10 15.30
C GLY A 375 8.69 -12.31 16.57
N ARG A 376 8.82 -10.97 16.53
CA ARG A 376 8.52 -10.06 17.66
C ARG A 376 7.05 -10.11 18.10
N VAL A 377 6.15 -10.46 17.19
CA VAL A 377 4.69 -10.48 17.40
C VAL A 377 4.05 -11.82 17.09
N SER A 378 4.85 -12.84 16.85
CA SER A 378 4.39 -14.20 16.57
C SER A 378 4.47 -15.11 17.79
N THR A 379 3.54 -16.05 17.88
CA THR A 379 3.58 -17.13 18.86
C THR A 379 4.91 -17.89 18.73
N PRO A 380 5.65 -18.13 19.83
CA PRO A 380 6.92 -18.83 19.79
C PRO A 380 6.84 -20.17 19.04
N GLY A 381 7.79 -20.39 18.12
CA GLY A 381 7.84 -21.62 17.31
C GLY A 381 6.93 -21.63 16.08
N SER A 382 6.12 -20.57 15.83
CA SER A 382 5.22 -20.50 14.68
C SER A 382 5.85 -19.86 13.43
N VAL A 383 6.99 -19.19 13.57
CA VAL A 383 7.67 -18.56 12.43
C VAL A 383 8.27 -19.61 11.51
N SER A 384 7.90 -19.57 10.25
CA SER A 384 8.35 -20.50 9.20
C SER A 384 8.66 -19.75 7.90
N VAL A 385 9.38 -20.41 7.01
CA VAL A 385 9.68 -19.94 5.65
C VAL A 385 9.17 -21.00 4.67
N PRO A 386 7.86 -21.03 4.37
CA PRO A 386 7.27 -22.07 3.53
C PRO A 386 7.78 -22.05 2.08
N GLN A 387 8.22 -20.90 1.60
CA GLN A 387 8.91 -20.76 0.31
C GLN A 387 10.22 -20.00 0.54
N PHE A 388 11.34 -20.62 0.15
CA PHE A 388 12.66 -20.04 0.29
C PHE A 388 13.38 -19.99 -1.05
N MET A 389 13.83 -18.80 -1.46
CA MET A 389 14.56 -18.53 -2.71
C MET A 389 13.82 -19.00 -3.98
N GLY A 390 12.51 -18.80 -4.04
CA GLY A 390 11.75 -19.00 -5.28
C GLY A 390 12.00 -17.86 -6.27
N ILE A 391 11.83 -18.14 -7.57
CA ILE A 391 11.87 -17.10 -8.60
C ILE A 391 10.46 -16.64 -8.92
N GLU A 392 10.21 -15.35 -8.78
CA GLU A 392 9.01 -14.70 -9.31
C GLU A 392 9.35 -13.88 -10.55
N ARG A 393 8.53 -14.09 -11.59
CA ARG A 393 8.68 -13.43 -12.89
C ARG A 393 7.63 -12.34 -13.02
N TYR A 394 8.10 -11.14 -13.27
CA TYR A 394 7.28 -9.98 -13.60
C TYR A 394 7.39 -9.65 -15.09
N SER A 395 6.72 -8.60 -15.55
CA SER A 395 6.69 -8.22 -16.98
C SER A 395 8.08 -7.98 -17.57
N HIS A 396 8.98 -7.36 -16.80
CA HIS A 396 10.31 -6.92 -17.30
C HIS A 396 11.50 -7.50 -16.55
N VAL A 397 11.28 -8.02 -15.35
CA VAL A 397 12.34 -8.54 -14.47
C VAL A 397 11.90 -9.82 -13.78
N MET A 398 12.86 -10.54 -13.22
CA MET A 398 12.65 -11.61 -12.26
C MET A 398 13.42 -11.35 -10.98
N HIS A 399 12.90 -11.83 -9.85
CA HIS A 399 13.48 -11.64 -8.53
C HIS A 399 13.57 -12.97 -7.77
N ILE A 400 14.49 -13.04 -6.81
CA ILE A 400 14.49 -14.06 -5.76
C ILE A 400 13.50 -13.60 -4.69
N VAL A 401 12.53 -14.44 -4.36
CA VAL A 401 11.47 -14.17 -3.37
C VAL A 401 11.41 -15.29 -2.35
N SER A 402 11.19 -14.92 -1.10
CA SER A 402 10.86 -15.85 -0.03
C SER A 402 9.59 -15.43 0.69
N HIS A 403 8.90 -16.39 1.28
CA HIS A 403 7.72 -16.20 2.11
C HIS A 403 8.10 -16.44 3.57
N VAL A 404 7.88 -15.46 4.43
CA VAL A 404 8.03 -15.62 5.88
C VAL A 404 6.64 -15.51 6.49
N GLU A 405 6.25 -16.49 7.29
CA GLU A 405 4.95 -16.53 7.95
C GLU A 405 5.10 -16.76 9.44
N GLY A 406 4.11 -16.29 10.21
CA GLY A 406 4.00 -16.54 11.65
C GLY A 406 2.56 -16.42 12.12
N ARG A 407 2.22 -17.07 13.25
CA ARG A 407 0.91 -16.91 13.88
C ARG A 407 0.97 -15.79 14.89
N ILE A 408 0.11 -14.77 14.74
CA ILE A 408 0.08 -13.64 15.66
C ILE A 408 -0.21 -14.09 17.11
N VAL A 409 0.42 -13.45 18.07
CA VAL A 409 0.16 -13.67 19.49
C VAL A 409 -1.29 -13.27 19.81
N PRO A 410 -2.06 -14.10 20.54
CA PRO A 410 -3.40 -13.74 20.97
C PRO A 410 -3.44 -12.39 21.71
N GLY A 411 -4.35 -11.52 21.30
CA GLY A 411 -4.51 -10.16 21.85
C GLY A 411 -3.70 -9.08 21.12
N MET A 412 -2.82 -9.45 20.18
CA MET A 412 -2.19 -8.52 19.26
C MET A 412 -2.96 -8.43 17.94
N GLY A 413 -2.79 -7.33 17.22
CA GLY A 413 -3.47 -7.06 15.94
C GLY A 413 -2.52 -6.59 14.84
N GLY A 414 -3.11 -6.24 13.69
CA GLY A 414 -2.34 -5.78 12.51
C GLY A 414 -1.44 -4.58 12.80
N LEU A 415 -1.90 -3.62 13.61
CA LEU A 415 -1.10 -2.44 13.96
C LEU A 415 0.08 -2.76 14.89
N ASP A 416 0.01 -3.82 15.71
CA ASP A 416 1.15 -4.31 16.47
C ASP A 416 2.19 -4.95 15.53
N ALA A 417 1.71 -5.69 14.52
CA ALA A 417 2.57 -6.23 13.48
C ALA A 417 3.25 -5.13 12.66
N LEU A 418 2.52 -4.06 12.31
CA LEU A 418 3.09 -2.91 11.63
C LEU A 418 4.20 -2.26 12.46
N ARG A 419 3.98 -2.00 13.76
CA ARG A 419 5.03 -1.46 14.67
C ARG A 419 6.29 -2.35 14.69
N ALA A 420 6.11 -3.66 14.73
CA ALA A 420 7.22 -4.61 14.82
C ALA A 420 8.06 -4.68 13.54
N CYS A 421 7.40 -4.58 12.37
CA CYS A 421 8.05 -4.71 11.06
C CYS A 421 8.56 -3.38 10.49
N PHE A 422 8.10 -2.24 11.04
CA PHE A 422 8.36 -0.91 10.49
C PHE A 422 9.71 -0.31 10.93
N PRO A 423 10.43 0.37 10.01
CA PRO A 423 10.31 0.23 8.57
C PRO A 423 10.89 -1.09 8.07
N ALA A 424 10.63 -1.44 6.82
CA ALA A 424 11.19 -2.66 6.22
C ALA A 424 12.72 -2.62 6.18
N GLY A 425 13.33 -3.80 6.27
CA GLY A 425 14.78 -3.95 6.15
C GLY A 425 15.32 -3.51 4.80
N THR A 426 14.58 -3.79 3.74
CA THR A 426 14.88 -3.44 2.34
C THR A 426 15.06 -1.93 2.09
N VAL A 427 14.56 -1.09 3.01
CA VAL A 427 14.68 0.38 2.92
C VAL A 427 15.42 1.00 4.09
N SER A 428 15.92 0.21 5.01
CA SER A 428 16.71 0.66 6.17
C SER A 428 18.12 0.08 6.18
N GLY A 429 18.29 -1.19 6.48
CA GLY A 429 19.56 -1.89 6.51
C GLY A 429 19.69 -2.85 7.70
N ALA A 430 20.90 -3.34 7.93
CA ALA A 430 21.18 -4.34 8.95
C ALA A 430 22.50 -4.02 9.69
N PRO A 431 22.49 -3.97 11.05
CA PRO A 431 21.36 -4.03 11.97
C PRO A 431 20.43 -2.82 11.86
N LYS A 432 19.12 -3.04 11.88
CA LYS A 432 18.08 -2.06 11.51
C LYS A 432 18.20 -0.73 12.24
N VAL A 433 18.28 -0.72 13.57
CA VAL A 433 18.30 0.52 14.36
C VAL A 433 19.55 1.36 14.05
N ARG A 434 20.72 0.72 13.96
CA ARG A 434 21.96 1.43 13.64
C ARG A 434 21.94 1.98 12.20
N ALA A 435 21.41 1.23 11.25
CA ALA A 435 21.24 1.71 9.89
C ALA A 435 20.34 2.96 9.84
N MET A 436 19.25 2.99 10.60
CA MET A 436 18.36 4.16 10.69
C MET A 436 19.02 5.38 11.36
N GLU A 437 19.87 5.17 12.36
CA GLU A 437 20.69 6.25 12.95
C GLU A 437 21.62 6.87 11.90
N ILE A 438 22.24 6.04 11.06
CA ILE A 438 23.14 6.48 9.98
C ILE A 438 22.34 7.17 8.85
N ILE A 439 21.18 6.68 8.49
CA ILE A 439 20.28 7.34 7.53
C ILE A 439 19.95 8.76 8.00
N ALA A 440 19.57 8.92 9.26
CA ALA A 440 19.23 10.23 9.82
C ALA A 440 20.42 11.19 9.89
N GLU A 441 21.65 10.65 10.02
CA GLU A 441 22.91 11.44 9.98
C GLU A 441 23.26 11.89 8.56
N LEU A 442 23.10 11.01 7.57
CA LEU A 442 23.68 11.22 6.24
C LEU A 442 22.69 11.83 5.23
N GLU A 443 21.41 11.48 5.30
CA GLU A 443 20.41 12.07 4.40
C GLU A 443 20.09 13.51 4.81
N ILE A 444 20.00 14.39 3.82
CA ILE A 444 19.84 15.84 4.06
C ILE A 444 18.40 16.24 4.37
N ASP A 445 17.44 15.34 4.20
CA ASP A 445 16.01 15.66 4.27
C ASP A 445 15.20 14.50 4.87
N ARG A 446 14.02 14.81 5.41
CA ARG A 446 13.04 13.81 5.84
C ARG A 446 12.55 13.01 4.64
N ARG A 447 12.37 11.71 4.82
CA ARG A 447 11.88 10.80 3.77
C ARG A 447 10.40 10.96 3.46
N GLY A 448 9.60 11.33 4.45
CA GLY A 448 8.15 11.39 4.32
C GLY A 448 7.54 10.01 4.00
N PRO A 449 6.61 9.92 3.04
CA PRO A 449 5.99 8.65 2.65
C PRO A 449 6.98 7.61 2.10
N TYR A 450 8.09 8.02 1.46
CA TYR A 450 9.10 7.09 0.97
C TYR A 450 9.65 6.21 2.09
N ALA A 451 9.77 4.90 1.84
CA ALA A 451 10.19 3.89 2.81
C ALA A 451 9.25 3.72 4.02
N GLY A 452 8.10 4.38 4.00
CA GLY A 452 7.00 4.18 4.92
C GLY A 452 6.08 3.03 4.50
N ALA A 453 4.84 3.03 4.98
CA ALA A 453 3.82 2.04 4.67
C ALA A 453 2.62 2.68 3.96
N ALA A 454 2.03 1.99 2.97
CA ALA A 454 0.78 2.35 2.34
C ALA A 454 -0.12 1.13 2.20
N GLY A 455 -1.42 1.27 2.50
CA GLY A 455 -2.34 0.14 2.44
C GLY A 455 -3.58 0.34 3.29
N TYR A 456 -4.09 -0.74 3.87
CA TYR A 456 -5.31 -0.69 4.68
C TYR A 456 -5.23 -1.54 5.96
N VAL A 457 -6.09 -1.17 6.91
CA VAL A 457 -6.46 -1.96 8.11
C VAL A 457 -7.97 -2.12 8.07
N ASP A 458 -8.47 -3.34 8.08
CA ASP A 458 -9.91 -3.59 7.99
C ASP A 458 -10.61 -3.61 9.36
N PHE A 459 -11.93 -3.50 9.36
CA PHE A 459 -12.74 -3.55 10.57
C PHE A 459 -12.85 -4.95 11.20
N HIS A 460 -12.36 -6.00 10.56
CA HIS A 460 -12.24 -7.35 11.12
C HIS A 460 -10.87 -7.57 11.80
N GLY A 461 -9.97 -6.59 11.73
CA GLY A 461 -8.63 -6.64 12.32
C GLY A 461 -7.55 -7.18 11.38
N GLY A 462 -7.90 -7.47 10.12
CA GLY A 462 -6.94 -7.77 9.06
C GLY A 462 -6.19 -6.52 8.60
N MET A 463 -5.06 -6.72 7.94
CA MET A 463 -4.23 -5.62 7.43
C MET A 463 -3.42 -6.09 6.22
N ASP A 464 -3.25 -5.20 5.25
CA ASP A 464 -2.34 -5.40 4.13
C ASP A 464 -1.63 -4.09 3.79
N THR A 465 -0.31 -4.04 3.96
CA THR A 465 0.50 -2.85 3.76
C THR A 465 1.72 -3.13 2.90
N ALA A 466 1.92 -2.31 1.88
CA ALA A 466 3.13 -2.30 1.07
C ALA A 466 4.16 -1.31 1.61
N ILE A 467 5.43 -1.54 1.31
CA ILE A 467 6.47 -0.54 1.49
C ILE A 467 6.24 0.56 0.44
N ALA A 468 6.24 1.83 0.84
CA ALA A 468 6.08 2.92 -0.11
C ALA A 468 7.36 3.14 -0.92
N LEU A 469 7.57 2.27 -1.91
CA LEU A 469 8.63 2.28 -2.91
C LEU A 469 8.06 2.63 -4.28
N ARG A 470 8.88 3.15 -5.19
CA ARG A 470 8.43 3.57 -6.53
C ARG A 470 7.15 4.39 -6.44
N THR A 471 7.15 5.29 -5.46
CA THR A 471 6.00 6.09 -5.06
C THR A 471 6.29 7.55 -5.35
N MET A 472 5.33 8.20 -5.97
CA MET A 472 5.33 9.63 -6.27
C MET A 472 4.36 10.34 -5.33
N ILE A 473 4.76 11.49 -4.86
CA ILE A 473 3.94 12.44 -4.12
C ILE A 473 3.62 13.59 -5.05
N VAL A 474 2.34 13.85 -5.32
CA VAL A 474 1.91 14.98 -6.14
C VAL A 474 1.34 16.04 -5.23
N LYS A 475 1.95 17.22 -5.23
CA LYS A 475 1.55 18.37 -4.42
C LYS A 475 1.93 19.67 -5.12
N ASP A 476 1.00 20.63 -5.15
CA ASP A 476 1.23 21.99 -5.69
C ASP A 476 1.86 22.02 -7.10
N GLY A 477 1.46 21.09 -7.99
CA GLY A 477 1.97 20.99 -9.35
C GLY A 477 3.40 20.42 -9.45
N VAL A 478 3.88 19.77 -8.39
CA VAL A 478 5.18 19.11 -8.36
C VAL A 478 4.99 17.62 -8.02
N VAL A 479 5.66 16.75 -8.77
CA VAL A 479 5.82 15.34 -8.45
C VAL A 479 7.16 15.15 -7.78
N SER A 480 7.14 14.70 -6.52
CA SER A 480 8.33 14.29 -5.76
C SER A 480 8.44 12.78 -5.75
N MET A 481 9.61 12.25 -6.06
CA MET A 481 9.91 10.82 -5.98
C MET A 481 11.26 10.59 -5.33
N GLN A 482 11.41 9.47 -4.60
CA GLN A 482 12.63 9.14 -3.88
C GLN A 482 13.02 7.69 -4.15
N ALA A 483 14.32 7.46 -4.29
CA ALA A 483 14.88 6.13 -4.46
C ALA A 483 16.31 6.07 -3.93
N GLY A 484 16.76 4.87 -3.58
CA GLY A 484 18.10 4.61 -3.09
C GLY A 484 18.54 3.17 -3.34
N GLY A 485 19.78 2.86 -2.96
CA GLY A 485 20.41 1.55 -3.04
C GLY A 485 20.88 1.04 -1.69
N GLY A 486 21.04 -0.27 -1.57
CA GLY A 486 21.61 -0.94 -0.40
C GLY A 486 23.13 -0.93 -0.46
N ILE A 487 23.76 -0.04 0.31
CA ILE A 487 25.21 0.12 0.35
C ILE A 487 25.82 -1.00 1.19
N VAL A 488 26.72 -1.76 0.58
CA VAL A 488 27.52 -2.83 1.17
C VAL A 488 29.01 -2.56 0.93
N ALA A 489 29.89 -3.39 1.49
CA ALA A 489 31.35 -3.20 1.40
C ALA A 489 31.87 -3.03 -0.04
N ASP A 490 31.32 -3.78 -0.99
CA ASP A 490 31.72 -3.76 -2.40
C ASP A 490 31.03 -2.68 -3.24
N SER A 491 30.09 -1.91 -2.67
CA SER A 491 29.41 -0.82 -3.37
C SER A 491 30.40 0.25 -3.83
N THR A 492 30.12 0.83 -5.00
CA THR A 492 30.85 1.98 -5.52
C THR A 492 29.96 3.22 -5.53
N ALA A 493 30.50 4.37 -5.18
CA ALA A 493 29.73 5.61 -5.08
C ALA A 493 29.01 5.97 -6.39
N ASP A 494 29.66 5.77 -7.54
CA ASP A 494 29.05 6.01 -8.86
C ASP A 494 27.95 4.98 -9.19
N GLY A 495 28.15 3.70 -8.81
CA GLY A 495 27.18 2.65 -9.01
C GLY A 495 25.90 2.91 -8.25
N GLU A 496 25.99 3.22 -6.95
CA GLU A 496 24.83 3.51 -6.09
C GLU A 496 24.07 4.78 -6.55
N TYR A 497 24.82 5.80 -6.97
CA TYR A 497 24.22 7.00 -7.54
C TYR A 497 23.43 6.68 -8.81
N ALA A 498 24.02 5.91 -9.74
CA ALA A 498 23.34 5.48 -10.97
C ALA A 498 22.13 4.60 -10.68
N GLU A 499 22.22 3.68 -9.70
CA GLU A 499 21.12 2.79 -9.30
C GLU A 499 19.91 3.57 -8.78
N SER A 500 20.14 4.61 -7.95
CA SER A 500 19.04 5.45 -7.44
C SER A 500 18.24 6.09 -8.60
N TYR A 501 18.90 6.59 -9.65
CA TYR A 501 18.25 7.11 -10.84
C TYR A 501 17.58 6.02 -11.69
N HIS A 502 18.18 4.84 -11.80
CA HIS A 502 17.56 3.71 -12.51
C HIS A 502 16.22 3.34 -11.89
N LYS A 503 16.11 3.35 -10.56
CA LYS A 503 14.86 3.07 -9.85
C LYS A 503 13.79 4.14 -10.05
N MET A 504 14.16 5.36 -10.42
CA MET A 504 13.24 6.46 -10.74
C MET A 504 12.77 6.50 -12.21
N ARG A 505 13.40 5.75 -13.12
CA ARG A 505 13.04 5.78 -14.57
C ARG A 505 11.58 5.47 -14.85
N GLY A 506 11.00 4.46 -14.19
CA GLY A 506 9.59 4.12 -14.35
C GLY A 506 8.66 5.28 -13.99
N PRO A 507 8.74 5.84 -12.77
CA PRO A 507 8.03 7.05 -12.38
C PRO A 507 8.25 8.25 -13.32
N LEU A 508 9.49 8.54 -13.74
CA LEU A 508 9.77 9.63 -14.69
C LEU A 508 9.06 9.40 -16.03
N ARG A 509 9.13 8.19 -16.57
CA ARG A 509 8.44 7.85 -17.82
C ARG A 509 6.91 7.94 -17.68
N ALA A 510 6.38 7.66 -16.50
CA ALA A 510 4.94 7.81 -16.23
C ALA A 510 4.49 9.27 -16.27
N ILE A 511 5.32 10.21 -15.82
CA ILE A 511 5.02 11.66 -15.92
C ILE A 511 4.98 12.08 -17.39
N GLU A 512 5.99 11.69 -18.20
CA GLU A 512 6.02 11.99 -19.63
C GLU A 512 4.78 11.43 -20.35
N LEU A 513 4.46 10.16 -20.11
CA LEU A 513 3.30 9.52 -20.72
C LEU A 513 1.99 10.21 -20.30
N ALA A 514 1.89 10.65 -19.04
CA ALA A 514 0.71 11.37 -18.56
C ALA A 514 0.54 12.72 -19.31
N GLU A 515 1.62 13.48 -19.49
CA GLU A 515 1.60 14.72 -20.25
C GLU A 515 1.23 14.47 -21.73
N ASP A 516 1.76 13.42 -22.35
CA ASP A 516 1.42 13.02 -23.72
C ASP A 516 -0.07 12.62 -23.86
N LEU A 517 -0.61 11.85 -22.90
CA LEU A 517 -2.02 11.44 -22.88
C LEU A 517 -2.96 12.65 -22.79
N GLU A 518 -2.65 13.62 -21.94
CA GLU A 518 -3.46 14.84 -21.81
C GLU A 518 -3.35 15.74 -23.04
N ALA A 519 -2.16 15.82 -23.67
CA ALA A 519 -1.97 16.54 -24.92
C ALA A 519 -2.76 15.93 -26.08
N ALA A 520 -2.88 14.60 -26.09
CA ALA A 520 -3.62 13.87 -27.12
C ALA A 520 -5.15 13.86 -26.88
N GLY A 521 -5.61 14.27 -25.70
CA GLY A 521 -7.03 14.17 -25.31
C GLY A 521 -7.49 12.75 -25.01
N ALA A 522 -6.59 11.89 -24.53
CA ALA A 522 -6.77 10.45 -24.35
C ALA A 522 -7.00 10.04 -22.87
#